data_d964aebed475c468e30be2b1d2ec5d34
#
_entry.id   d964aebed475c468e30be2b1d2ec5d34
#
_cell.length_a   1.000
_cell.length_b   1.000
_cell.length_c   1.000
_cell.angle_alpha   90.00
_cell.angle_beta   90.00
_cell.angle_gamma   90.00
#
_symmetry.space_group_name_H-M   'P 1'
#
loop_
_entity.id
_entity.type
_entity.pdbx_description
1 polymer ?
#
loop_
_entity_poly.entity_id
_entity_poly.type
_entity_poly.pdbx_seq_one_letter_code
_entity_poly.pdbx_strand_id
1 'polypeptide(L)'
;KSGSELMGKTLGLHAFGAVGRCMARIAAGFGMKVCAFDPFVDSNTIAEAGVTPVATMEALYSGCQYVSLHIPANEKTKGSVGERLLSLMPQGAVLVNTARKEVINEAELVAVMEKRSDMKYLSDVAPDNAELFAQKFAGRYFFTPKKMGAQTEEANINAGVAAARQIVAFFATGNETFRVNKPR
;
A
#
# COMPACT_ATOMS: atom_id res chain seq x y z
N LYS A 1 6.34 -23.75 -13.62
CA LYS A 1 6.54 -22.29 -13.66
C LYS A 1 7.54 -21.93 -12.58
N SER A 2 8.60 -21.21 -12.94
CA SER A 2 9.58 -20.70 -11.97
C SER A 2 9.00 -19.46 -11.27
N GLY A 3 9.20 -19.37 -9.96
CA GLY A 3 8.95 -18.16 -9.17
C GLY A 3 10.12 -17.17 -9.23
N SER A 4 10.00 -16.04 -8.53
CA SER A 4 11.10 -15.11 -8.31
C SER A 4 11.24 -14.83 -6.81
N GLU A 5 12.50 -14.73 -6.36
CA GLU A 5 12.81 -14.41 -4.96
C GLU A 5 12.53 -12.92 -4.66
N LEU A 6 12.21 -12.62 -3.41
CA LEU A 6 12.06 -11.25 -2.93
C LEU A 6 13.39 -10.62 -2.48
N MET A 7 14.33 -11.47 -2.04
CA MET A 7 15.65 -11.02 -1.57
C MET A 7 16.36 -10.14 -2.61
N GLY A 8 16.86 -8.99 -2.17
CA GLY A 8 17.56 -8.02 -3.01
C GLY A 8 16.67 -7.17 -3.92
N LYS A 9 15.35 -7.45 -3.99
CA LYS A 9 14.39 -6.64 -4.73
C LYS A 9 14.04 -5.37 -3.98
N THR A 10 13.51 -4.38 -4.69
CA THR A 10 13.13 -3.09 -4.12
C THR A 10 11.62 -3.00 -3.94
N LEU A 11 11.17 -2.69 -2.73
CA LEU A 11 9.77 -2.41 -2.38
C LEU A 11 9.59 -0.91 -2.14
N GLY A 12 8.70 -0.28 -2.89
CA GLY A 12 8.22 1.07 -2.65
C GLY A 12 6.92 1.06 -1.82
N LEU A 13 6.89 1.83 -0.75
CA LEU A 13 5.71 2.03 0.08
C LEU A 13 5.08 3.39 -0.25
N HIS A 14 3.91 3.37 -0.85
CA HIS A 14 3.13 4.58 -1.10
C HIS A 14 2.25 4.87 0.11
N ALA A 15 2.72 5.71 0.97
CA ALA A 15 2.39 6.10 2.34
C ALA A 15 3.12 5.27 3.41
N PHE A 16 3.51 5.95 4.50
CA PHE A 16 4.31 5.41 5.59
C PHE A 16 3.63 5.56 6.95
N GLY A 17 2.32 5.30 6.99
CA GLY A 17 1.51 5.20 8.21
C GLY A 17 1.76 3.89 8.97
N ALA A 18 0.88 3.53 9.89
CA ALA A 18 1.01 2.32 10.72
C ALA A 18 1.19 1.03 9.88
N VAL A 19 0.39 0.85 8.83
CA VAL A 19 0.46 -0.33 7.96
C VAL A 19 1.75 -0.33 7.14
N GLY A 20 2.13 0.80 6.54
CA GLY A 20 3.38 0.94 5.77
C GLY A 20 4.61 0.62 6.61
N ARG A 21 4.66 1.09 7.88
CA ARG A 21 5.75 0.78 8.83
C ARG A 21 5.82 -0.71 9.16
N CYS A 22 4.67 -1.37 9.36
CA CYS A 22 4.65 -2.82 9.57
C CYS A 22 5.14 -3.57 8.33
N MET A 23 4.69 -3.16 7.14
CA MET A 23 5.13 -3.75 5.86
C MET A 23 6.63 -3.58 5.65
N ALA A 24 7.20 -2.41 5.98
CA ALA A 24 8.64 -2.18 5.89
C ALA A 24 9.45 -3.20 6.71
N ARG A 25 9.04 -3.45 7.95
CA ARG A 25 9.72 -4.44 8.83
C ARG A 25 9.64 -5.86 8.27
N ILE A 26 8.48 -6.25 7.73
CA ILE A 26 8.28 -7.56 7.12
C ILE A 26 9.16 -7.70 5.87
N ALA A 27 9.17 -6.69 5.00
CA ALA A 27 9.95 -6.69 3.78
C ALA A 27 11.46 -6.72 4.04
N ALA A 28 11.93 -6.00 5.07
CA ALA A 28 13.32 -6.07 5.51
C ALA A 28 13.71 -7.48 5.97
N GLY A 29 12.79 -8.20 6.65
CA GLY A 29 12.98 -9.60 7.03
C GLY A 29 13.13 -10.55 5.82
N PHE A 30 12.54 -10.20 4.67
CA PHE A 30 12.75 -10.91 3.40
C PHE A 30 14.02 -10.47 2.65
N GLY A 31 14.83 -9.58 3.22
CA GLY A 31 16.03 -9.06 2.57
C GLY A 31 15.75 -8.10 1.41
N MET A 32 14.56 -7.47 1.38
CA MET A 32 14.22 -6.46 0.40
C MET A 32 14.84 -5.09 0.77
N LYS A 33 15.15 -4.29 -0.24
CA LYS A 33 15.43 -2.86 -0.09
C LYS A 33 14.09 -2.11 -0.04
N VAL A 34 13.86 -1.29 0.97
CA VAL A 34 12.58 -0.61 1.15
C VAL A 34 12.76 0.90 0.98
N CYS A 35 11.94 1.49 0.11
CA CYS A 35 11.79 2.93 -0.07
C CYS A 35 10.38 3.36 0.32
N ALA A 36 10.18 4.60 0.76
CA ALA A 36 8.86 5.13 1.05
C ALA A 36 8.68 6.58 0.61
N PHE A 37 7.48 6.88 0.15
CA PHE A 37 6.98 8.24 -0.08
C PHE A 37 5.75 8.47 0.79
N ASP A 38 5.78 9.53 1.60
CA ASP A 38 4.62 10.03 2.33
C ASP A 38 4.76 11.56 2.51
N PRO A 39 3.82 12.37 1.98
CA PRO A 39 3.92 13.82 2.08
C PRO A 39 3.63 14.37 3.49
N PHE A 40 3.18 13.52 4.42
CA PHE A 40 2.81 13.90 5.79
C PHE A 40 3.77 13.35 6.84
N VAL A 41 4.74 12.54 6.45
CA VAL A 41 5.75 11.96 7.34
C VAL A 41 7.11 12.53 6.99
N ASP A 42 7.79 13.06 7.99
CA ASP A 42 9.14 13.61 7.84
C ASP A 42 10.13 12.55 7.35
N SER A 43 11.03 12.95 6.45
CA SER A 43 12.01 12.02 5.86
C SER A 43 12.97 11.41 6.87
N ASN A 44 13.29 12.11 7.96
CA ASN A 44 14.12 11.56 9.03
C ASN A 44 13.38 10.44 9.76
N THR A 45 12.08 10.60 9.98
CA THR A 45 11.23 9.54 10.58
C THR A 45 11.21 8.27 9.71
N ILE A 46 11.19 8.41 8.39
CA ILE A 46 11.29 7.28 7.46
C ILE A 46 12.68 6.64 7.53
N ALA A 47 13.72 7.45 7.51
CA ALA A 47 15.10 6.97 7.56
C ALA A 47 15.44 6.25 8.88
N GLU A 48 14.98 6.77 10.01
CA GLU A 48 15.16 6.14 11.34
C GLU A 48 14.52 4.75 11.44
N ALA A 49 13.50 4.49 10.62
CA ALA A 49 12.89 3.16 10.49
C ALA A 49 13.68 2.19 9.58
N GLY A 50 14.86 2.58 9.09
CA GLY A 50 15.67 1.78 8.16
C GLY A 50 15.13 1.75 6.73
N VAL A 51 14.30 2.73 6.36
CA VAL A 51 13.65 2.84 5.05
C VAL A 51 14.23 4.07 4.32
N THR A 52 14.48 3.95 3.03
CA THR A 52 14.97 5.07 2.21
C THR A 52 13.81 6.02 1.87
N PRO A 53 13.80 7.27 2.37
CA PRO A 53 12.80 8.23 1.97
C PRO A 53 13.05 8.68 0.53
N VAL A 54 11.97 8.86 -0.25
CA VAL A 54 12.04 9.45 -1.59
C VAL A 54 11.18 10.71 -1.66
N ALA A 55 11.63 11.68 -2.45
CA ALA A 55 11.04 13.02 -2.46
C ALA A 55 9.71 13.10 -3.24
N THR A 56 9.46 12.20 -4.18
CA THR A 56 8.30 12.26 -5.07
C THR A 56 7.71 10.87 -5.32
N MET A 57 6.45 10.82 -5.72
CA MET A 57 5.80 9.58 -6.17
C MET A 57 6.51 9.02 -7.40
N GLU A 58 6.91 9.87 -8.32
CA GLU A 58 7.63 9.47 -9.54
C GLU A 58 8.94 8.76 -9.21
N ALA A 59 9.70 9.27 -8.24
CA ALA A 59 10.92 8.64 -7.77
C ALA A 59 10.65 7.27 -7.11
N LEU A 60 9.54 7.14 -6.37
CA LEU A 60 9.14 5.86 -5.79
C LEU A 60 8.84 4.83 -6.88
N TYR A 61 7.97 5.18 -7.82
CA TYR A 61 7.52 4.26 -8.86
C TYR A 61 8.63 3.90 -9.85
N SER A 62 9.50 4.85 -10.22
CA SER A 62 10.63 4.56 -11.12
C SER A 62 11.75 3.76 -10.45
N GLY A 63 11.90 3.87 -9.13
CA GLY A 63 12.96 3.19 -8.37
C GLY A 63 12.60 1.81 -7.85
N CYS A 64 11.33 1.40 -7.87
CA CYS A 64 10.86 0.21 -7.17
C CYS A 64 10.18 -0.79 -8.08
N GLN A 65 10.66 -2.04 -8.09
CA GLN A 65 10.04 -3.13 -8.85
C GLN A 65 8.70 -3.55 -8.24
N TYR A 66 8.57 -3.51 -6.92
CA TYR A 66 7.33 -3.73 -6.18
C TYR A 66 6.87 -2.41 -5.59
N VAL A 67 5.60 -2.06 -5.78
CA VAL A 67 4.98 -0.90 -5.10
C VAL A 67 3.76 -1.37 -4.36
N SER A 68 3.70 -1.07 -3.05
CA SER A 68 2.56 -1.40 -2.18
C SER A 68 1.86 -0.13 -1.72
N LEU A 69 0.54 -0.10 -1.91
CA LEU A 69 -0.30 1.06 -1.61
C LEU A 69 -0.86 0.98 -0.20
N HIS A 70 -0.69 2.07 0.56
CA HIS A 70 -1.17 2.22 1.93
C HIS A 70 -1.89 3.57 2.14
N ILE A 71 -2.26 4.23 1.04
CA ILE A 71 -2.95 5.52 1.04
C ILE A 71 -4.46 5.35 1.32
N PRO A 72 -5.09 6.27 2.07
CA PRO A 72 -6.55 6.29 2.21
C PRO A 72 -7.22 6.73 0.90
N ALA A 73 -8.46 6.31 0.69
CA ALA A 73 -9.29 6.85 -0.39
C ALA A 73 -9.97 8.15 0.07
N ASN A 74 -9.66 9.25 -0.60
CA ASN A 74 -10.28 10.57 -0.41
C ASN A 74 -10.25 11.33 -1.75
N GLU A 75 -10.79 12.54 -1.77
CA GLU A 75 -10.90 13.32 -3.01
C GLU A 75 -9.56 13.58 -3.72
N LYS A 76 -8.44 13.59 -2.99
CA LYS A 76 -7.09 13.80 -3.57
C LYS A 76 -6.44 12.50 -4.05
N THR A 77 -6.84 11.37 -3.50
CA THR A 77 -6.19 10.07 -3.76
C THR A 77 -7.02 9.14 -4.65
N LYS A 78 -8.31 9.40 -4.84
CA LYS A 78 -9.14 8.65 -5.78
C LYS A 78 -8.56 8.76 -7.20
N GLY A 79 -8.35 7.60 -7.85
CA GLY A 79 -7.79 7.52 -9.19
C GLY A 79 -6.37 8.09 -9.35
N SER A 80 -5.66 8.38 -8.26
CA SER A 80 -4.33 9.01 -8.32
C SER A 80 -3.23 8.07 -8.81
N VAL A 81 -3.45 6.77 -8.73
CA VAL A 81 -2.53 5.73 -9.23
C VAL A 81 -3.02 5.26 -10.60
N GLY A 82 -2.41 5.78 -11.64
CA GLY A 82 -2.76 5.51 -13.03
C GLY A 82 -1.53 5.51 -13.95
N GLU A 83 -1.73 5.71 -15.25
CA GLU A 83 -0.70 5.59 -16.30
C GLU A 83 0.55 6.40 -15.99
N ARG A 84 0.40 7.64 -15.52
CA ARG A 84 1.51 8.53 -15.18
C ARG A 84 2.53 7.90 -14.22
N LEU A 85 2.09 7.16 -13.23
CA LEU A 85 2.96 6.50 -12.25
C LEU A 85 3.34 5.09 -12.69
N LEU A 86 2.36 4.31 -13.16
CA LEU A 86 2.54 2.90 -13.48
C LEU A 86 3.51 2.68 -14.65
N SER A 87 3.52 3.60 -15.63
CA SER A 87 4.45 3.55 -16.76
C SER A 87 5.92 3.76 -16.36
N LEU A 88 6.18 4.39 -15.22
CA LEU A 88 7.53 4.61 -14.72
C LEU A 88 8.14 3.35 -14.07
N MET A 89 7.33 2.39 -13.68
CA MET A 89 7.82 1.22 -12.94
C MET A 89 8.79 0.38 -13.78
N PRO A 90 9.85 -0.18 -13.16
CA PRO A 90 10.83 -1.03 -13.83
C PRO A 90 10.21 -2.25 -14.49
N GLN A 91 10.98 -2.92 -15.36
CA GLN A 91 10.56 -4.18 -15.97
C GLN A 91 10.28 -5.25 -14.89
N GLY A 92 9.23 -6.04 -15.10
CA GLY A 92 8.78 -7.04 -14.14
C GLY A 92 8.04 -6.45 -12.94
N ALA A 93 7.49 -5.25 -13.09
CA ALA A 93 6.79 -4.52 -12.03
C ALA A 93 5.62 -5.30 -11.42
N VAL A 94 5.47 -5.14 -10.12
CA VAL A 94 4.34 -5.69 -9.35
C VAL A 94 3.71 -4.56 -8.52
N LEU A 95 2.46 -4.23 -8.84
CA LEU A 95 1.64 -3.34 -8.02
C LEU A 95 0.82 -4.16 -7.02
N VAL A 96 0.88 -3.78 -5.74
CA VAL A 96 0.13 -4.42 -4.65
C VAL A 96 -0.80 -3.39 -4.02
N ASN A 97 -2.10 -3.66 -4.04
CA ASN A 97 -3.11 -2.80 -3.43
C ASN A 97 -3.87 -3.52 -2.33
N THR A 98 -3.48 -3.31 -1.10
CA THR A 98 -4.22 -3.71 0.10
C THR A 98 -4.85 -2.50 0.82
N ALA A 99 -4.87 -1.35 0.15
CA ALA A 99 -5.47 -0.12 0.67
C ALA A 99 -6.97 -0.02 0.32
N ARG A 100 -7.26 0.61 -0.81
CA ARG A 100 -8.64 0.81 -1.33
C ARG A 100 -8.63 0.73 -2.85
N LYS A 101 -9.65 0.12 -3.47
CA LYS A 101 -9.74 0.01 -4.93
C LYS A 101 -9.85 1.39 -5.60
N GLU A 102 -10.52 2.32 -4.94
CA GLU A 102 -10.80 3.67 -5.45
C GLU A 102 -9.54 4.52 -5.69
N VAL A 103 -8.39 4.17 -5.12
CA VAL A 103 -7.14 4.90 -5.35
C VAL A 103 -6.54 4.60 -6.72
N ILE A 104 -6.96 3.50 -7.37
CA ILE A 104 -6.53 3.11 -8.70
C ILE A 104 -7.45 3.73 -9.75
N ASN A 105 -6.86 4.28 -10.82
CA ASN A 105 -7.56 4.50 -12.08
C ASN A 105 -7.57 3.18 -12.85
N GLU A 106 -8.67 2.42 -12.76
CA GLU A 106 -8.76 1.08 -13.33
C GLU A 106 -8.61 1.07 -14.87
N ALA A 107 -9.15 2.08 -15.55
CA ALA A 107 -9.05 2.16 -17.01
C ALA A 107 -7.58 2.36 -17.44
N GLU A 108 -6.86 3.24 -16.75
CA GLU A 108 -5.43 3.48 -17.01
C GLU A 108 -4.57 2.27 -16.61
N LEU A 109 -4.87 1.59 -15.50
CA LEU A 109 -4.19 0.35 -15.11
C LEU A 109 -4.33 -0.72 -16.20
N VAL A 110 -5.55 -0.92 -16.72
CA VAL A 110 -5.80 -1.85 -17.83
C VAL A 110 -4.98 -1.46 -19.06
N ALA A 111 -5.00 -0.20 -19.45
CA ALA A 111 -4.26 0.29 -20.61
C ALA A 111 -2.74 0.08 -20.49
N VAL A 112 -2.19 0.30 -19.28
CA VAL A 112 -0.77 0.04 -19.00
C VAL A 112 -0.48 -1.46 -19.05
N MET A 113 -1.30 -2.31 -18.45
CA MET A 113 -1.10 -3.76 -18.47
C MET A 113 -1.27 -4.38 -19.86
N GLU A 114 -2.04 -3.76 -20.75
CA GLU A 114 -2.12 -4.17 -22.17
C GLU A 114 -0.80 -3.88 -22.91
N LYS A 115 -0.18 -2.73 -22.65
CA LYS A 115 1.12 -2.34 -23.22
C LYS A 115 2.29 -3.09 -22.58
N ARG A 116 2.17 -3.48 -21.30
CA ARG A 116 3.23 -4.08 -20.47
C ARG A 116 2.87 -5.50 -20.05
N SER A 117 3.29 -6.47 -20.84
CA SER A 117 3.05 -7.90 -20.57
C SER A 117 3.82 -8.44 -19.36
N ASP A 118 4.82 -7.71 -18.88
CA ASP A 118 5.65 -8.02 -17.72
C ASP A 118 5.02 -7.59 -16.38
N MET A 119 4.07 -6.65 -16.40
CA MET A 119 3.46 -6.08 -15.21
C MET A 119 2.41 -6.99 -14.57
N LYS A 120 2.38 -7.02 -13.23
CA LYS A 120 1.40 -7.76 -12.44
C LYS A 120 0.66 -6.83 -11.48
N TYR A 121 -0.60 -7.16 -11.21
CA TYR A 121 -1.44 -6.47 -10.23
C TYR A 121 -2.02 -7.44 -9.20
N LEU A 122 -1.78 -7.18 -7.92
CA LEU A 122 -2.27 -7.98 -6.80
C LEU A 122 -3.12 -7.08 -5.89
N SER A 123 -4.30 -7.54 -5.50
CA SER A 123 -5.19 -6.77 -4.62
C SER A 123 -5.99 -7.66 -3.67
N ASP A 124 -6.24 -7.15 -2.46
CA ASP A 124 -7.12 -7.81 -1.48
C ASP A 124 -8.61 -7.46 -1.69
N VAL A 125 -8.91 -6.75 -2.77
CA VAL A 125 -10.27 -6.46 -3.24
C VAL A 125 -10.27 -6.52 -4.76
N ALA A 126 -11.21 -7.27 -5.34
CA ALA A 126 -11.37 -7.32 -6.78
C ALA A 126 -11.75 -5.92 -7.33
N PRO A 127 -11.16 -5.49 -8.46
CA PRO A 127 -11.56 -4.29 -9.17
C PRO A 127 -12.96 -4.46 -9.77
N ASP A 128 -13.60 -3.36 -10.18
CA ASP A 128 -14.95 -3.42 -10.76
C ASP A 128 -14.98 -4.18 -12.09
N ASN A 129 -13.87 -4.15 -12.84
CA ASN A 129 -13.71 -4.87 -14.11
C ASN A 129 -12.92 -6.19 -13.98
N ALA A 130 -13.06 -6.92 -12.87
CA ALA A 130 -12.35 -8.18 -12.60
C ALA A 130 -12.50 -9.22 -13.73
N GLU A 131 -13.65 -9.28 -14.40
CA GLU A 131 -13.87 -10.16 -15.54
C GLU A 131 -12.93 -9.86 -16.71
N LEU A 132 -12.67 -8.58 -16.99
CA LEU A 132 -11.71 -8.16 -18.00
C LEU A 132 -10.29 -8.65 -17.67
N PHE A 133 -9.91 -8.60 -16.38
CA PHE A 133 -8.63 -9.14 -15.92
C PHE A 133 -8.53 -10.64 -16.15
N ALA A 134 -9.61 -11.38 -15.89
CA ALA A 134 -9.65 -12.82 -16.15
C ALA A 134 -9.49 -13.16 -17.65
N GLN A 135 -10.08 -12.36 -18.50
CA GLN A 135 -10.00 -12.56 -19.95
C GLN A 135 -8.64 -12.20 -20.55
N LYS A 136 -8.06 -11.06 -20.14
CA LYS A 136 -6.87 -10.48 -20.79
C LYS A 136 -5.56 -10.73 -20.09
N PHE A 137 -5.56 -10.89 -18.74
CA PHE A 137 -4.34 -10.85 -17.93
C PHE A 137 -4.09 -12.12 -17.12
N ALA A 138 -4.53 -13.27 -17.61
CA ALA A 138 -4.35 -14.56 -16.93
C ALA A 138 -2.88 -14.77 -16.49
N GLY A 139 -2.70 -15.09 -15.20
CA GLY A 139 -1.37 -15.29 -14.58
C GLY A 139 -0.62 -14.00 -14.24
N ARG A 140 -1.22 -12.83 -14.46
CA ARG A 140 -0.64 -11.52 -14.15
C ARG A 140 -1.43 -10.73 -13.10
N TYR A 141 -2.47 -11.32 -12.52
CA TYR A 141 -3.24 -10.72 -11.44
C TYR A 141 -3.57 -11.75 -10.36
N PHE A 142 -3.87 -11.24 -9.18
CA PHE A 142 -4.48 -11.99 -8.09
C PHE A 142 -5.40 -11.07 -7.29
N PHE A 143 -6.65 -11.49 -7.09
CA PHE A 143 -7.62 -10.78 -6.29
C PHE A 143 -8.23 -11.71 -5.26
N THR A 144 -8.42 -11.23 -4.02
CA THR A 144 -9.26 -11.92 -3.06
C THR A 144 -10.73 -11.53 -3.27
N PRO A 145 -11.70 -12.41 -2.96
CA PRO A 145 -13.11 -12.11 -3.17
C PRO A 145 -13.62 -10.91 -2.36
N LYS A 146 -13.02 -10.67 -1.22
CA LYS A 146 -13.31 -9.53 -0.35
C LYS A 146 -12.10 -9.16 0.50
N LYS A 147 -12.07 -7.91 0.97
CA LYS A 147 -11.04 -7.43 1.88
C LYS A 147 -11.13 -8.17 3.21
N MET A 148 -10.06 -8.87 3.59
CA MET A 148 -10.01 -9.71 4.79
C MET A 148 -8.83 -9.39 5.71
N GLY A 149 -7.91 -8.53 5.30
CA GLY A 149 -6.63 -8.32 5.99
C GLY A 149 -6.72 -7.88 7.46
N ALA A 150 -7.83 -7.26 7.87
CA ALA A 150 -8.06 -6.84 9.25
C ALA A 150 -9.16 -7.66 9.96
N GLN A 151 -9.67 -8.72 9.34
CA GLN A 151 -10.76 -9.54 9.91
C GLN A 151 -10.19 -10.80 10.58
N THR A 152 -9.37 -10.59 11.61
CA THR A 152 -8.91 -11.66 12.49
C THR A 152 -9.51 -11.48 13.88
N GLU A 153 -9.61 -12.56 14.65
CA GLU A 153 -10.09 -12.52 16.03
C GLU A 153 -9.20 -11.61 16.88
N GLU A 154 -7.90 -11.73 16.74
CA GLU A 154 -6.91 -10.91 17.46
C GLU A 154 -7.03 -9.42 17.11
N ALA A 155 -7.27 -9.08 15.86
CA ALA A 155 -7.43 -7.69 15.45
C ALA A 155 -8.68 -7.07 16.07
N ASN A 156 -9.79 -7.81 16.14
CA ASN A 156 -11.04 -7.36 16.76
C ASN A 156 -10.87 -7.19 18.29
N ILE A 157 -10.26 -8.16 18.96
CA ILE A 157 -9.97 -8.09 20.41
C ILE A 157 -9.05 -6.90 20.69
N ASN A 158 -7.94 -6.76 19.96
CA ASN A 158 -6.99 -5.68 20.15
C ASN A 158 -7.60 -4.30 19.89
N ALA A 159 -8.48 -4.15 18.91
CA ALA A 159 -9.21 -2.90 18.66
C ALA A 159 -10.12 -2.54 19.85
N GLY A 160 -10.87 -3.50 20.37
CA GLY A 160 -11.72 -3.30 21.56
C GLY A 160 -10.92 -2.91 22.80
N VAL A 161 -9.83 -3.64 23.07
CA VAL A 161 -8.93 -3.34 24.23
C VAL A 161 -8.28 -1.96 24.05
N ALA A 162 -7.82 -1.62 22.84
CA ALA A 162 -7.22 -0.31 22.59
C ALA A 162 -8.23 0.82 22.82
N ALA A 163 -9.46 0.69 22.32
CA ALA A 163 -10.52 1.67 22.55
C ALA A 163 -10.82 1.86 24.04
N ALA A 164 -10.97 0.77 24.78
CA ALA A 164 -11.19 0.84 26.24
C ALA A 164 -10.04 1.56 26.96
N ARG A 165 -8.79 1.21 26.65
CA ARG A 165 -7.61 1.87 27.22
C ARG A 165 -7.55 3.37 26.92
N GLN A 166 -7.92 3.78 25.69
CA GLN A 166 -7.95 5.20 25.31
C GLN A 166 -9.01 5.97 26.10
N ILE A 167 -10.18 5.38 26.30
CA ILE A 167 -11.26 5.97 27.10
C ILE A 167 -10.82 6.13 28.56
N VAL A 168 -10.25 5.09 29.16
CA VAL A 168 -9.73 5.13 30.52
C VAL A 168 -8.63 6.20 30.65
N ALA A 169 -7.69 6.26 29.73
CA ALA A 169 -6.62 7.26 29.74
C ALA A 169 -7.16 8.70 29.64
N PHE A 170 -8.20 8.92 28.82
CA PHE A 170 -8.86 10.22 28.74
C PHE A 170 -9.46 10.63 30.09
N PHE A 171 -10.23 9.77 30.74
CA PHE A 171 -10.86 10.10 32.02
C PHE A 171 -9.84 10.21 33.17
N ALA A 172 -8.78 9.41 33.17
CA ALA A 172 -7.77 9.42 34.23
C ALA A 172 -6.78 10.57 34.11
N THR A 173 -6.39 10.97 32.90
CA THR A 173 -5.27 11.90 32.67
C THR A 173 -5.56 13.04 31.69
N GLY A 174 -6.76 13.08 31.10
CA GLY A 174 -7.08 14.02 30.03
C GLY A 174 -6.36 13.74 28.70
N ASN A 175 -5.84 12.55 28.50
CA ASN A 175 -5.09 12.21 27.29
C ASN A 175 -6.01 12.21 26.05
N GLU A 176 -5.77 13.15 25.15
CA GLU A 176 -6.52 13.32 23.90
C GLU A 176 -5.77 12.86 22.65
N THR A 177 -4.74 12.07 22.78
CA THR A 177 -3.85 11.64 21.64
C THR A 177 -4.65 11.09 20.48
N PHE A 178 -5.70 10.31 20.74
CA PHE A 178 -6.53 9.66 19.72
C PHE A 178 -7.85 10.37 19.44
N ARG A 179 -8.02 11.59 19.93
CA ARG A 179 -9.24 12.37 19.67
C ARG A 179 -9.32 12.77 18.21
N VAL A 180 -10.40 12.36 17.52
CA VAL A 180 -10.61 12.60 16.06
C VAL A 180 -11.35 13.88 15.76
N ASN A 181 -12.10 14.46 16.73
CA ASN A 181 -12.90 15.67 16.58
C ASN A 181 -12.23 16.91 17.18
N LYS A 182 -10.90 16.99 17.14
CA LYS A 182 -10.18 18.22 17.52
C LYS A 182 -10.53 19.34 16.53
N PRO A 183 -10.88 20.56 17.01
CA PRO A 183 -10.97 21.73 16.14
C PRO A 183 -9.62 21.90 15.42
N ARG A 184 -9.68 22.19 14.13
CA ARG A 184 -8.49 22.55 13.31
C ARG A 184 -8.12 23.98 13.57
#